data_043fd84fd4f7d8512872144bb314af07
#
_entry.id   043fd84fd4f7d8512872144bb314af07
#
_cell.length_a   1.000
_cell.length_b   1.000
_cell.length_c   1.000
_cell.angle_alpha   90.00
_cell.angle_beta   90.00
_cell.angle_gamma   90.00
#
_symmetry.space_group_name_H-M   'P 1'
#
loop_
_entity.id
_entity.type
_entity.pdbx_description
1 polymer ?
#
loop_
_entity_poly.entity_id
_entity_poly.type
_entity_poly.pdbx_seq_one_letter_code
_entity_poly.pdbx_strand_id
1 'polypeptide(L)'
;MLIEECASILQWHPEIILTSTSPVSWQGYLIIACPLNTIEKHKIKLKLTLPNYPVLHNAVLNFGKSFAFLRKRTFIKSVNDLIKRASSVSSFLRLLQSLISESIGKLNEEYNVPIDLSPTVILQDLKDIFESQSDIKLSSNSSLNIIKLSLKNIHIVLKKTNDSINPWNVISNDLPEIPALGSFNQNISSLITVINKFKQQVEILDDLWEVLSDIDSCCILDPIPPKPYHLYRRVYLSESLSMLITINPLNPTSLPELKFLGSDVDVQRQKDIISENMHIWNSENGILENLFILLNISKFPQKQEQYDSINDKNCMFMDEECCICFSLESDKEQFPNKICDNIKCRRHFHTKCLLQWLQAVAGNQVAFGHIHGTCPHCEENISCPIN
;
A
#
# COMPACT_ATOMS: atom_id res chain seq x y z
N MET A 1 7.55 39.78 33.35
CA MET A 1 6.83 39.89 32.07
C MET A 1 7.08 38.71 31.14
N LEU A 2 8.30 38.46 30.59
CA LEU A 2 8.53 37.30 29.69
C LEU A 2 8.35 35.93 30.39
N ILE A 3 8.83 35.80 31.64
CA ILE A 3 8.69 34.60 32.44
C ILE A 3 7.22 34.31 32.80
N GLU A 4 6.46 35.29 33.13
CA GLU A 4 5.02 35.20 33.41
C GLU A 4 4.22 34.82 32.13
N GLU A 5 4.60 35.39 31.01
CA GLU A 5 4.04 35.02 29.73
C GLU A 5 4.32 33.56 29.37
N CYS A 6 5.57 33.09 29.58
CA CYS A 6 5.93 31.69 29.36
C CYS A 6 5.14 30.76 30.31
N ALA A 7 4.95 31.13 31.59
CA ALA A 7 4.14 30.35 32.52
C ALA A 7 2.68 30.27 32.07
N SER A 8 2.11 31.39 31.63
CA SER A 8 0.76 31.44 31.10
C SER A 8 0.59 30.59 29.80
N ILE A 9 1.58 30.63 28.90
CA ILE A 9 1.55 29.82 27.68
C ILE A 9 1.65 28.32 28.01
N LEU A 10 2.56 27.92 28.90
CA LEU A 10 2.69 26.53 29.32
C LEU A 10 1.43 25.97 29.99
N GLN A 11 0.72 26.82 30.75
CA GLN A 11 -0.54 26.41 31.37
C GLN A 11 -1.64 26.05 30.36
N TRP A 12 -1.76 26.82 29.28
CA TRP A 12 -2.84 26.66 28.30
C TRP A 12 -2.42 25.92 27.03
N HIS A 13 -1.14 25.99 26.67
CA HIS A 13 -0.56 25.42 25.46
C HIS A 13 0.78 24.72 25.78
N PRO A 14 0.78 23.60 26.52
CA PRO A 14 2.00 22.96 27.04
C PRO A 14 2.95 22.45 25.95
N GLU A 15 2.47 22.29 24.71
CA GLU A 15 3.30 21.89 23.58
C GLU A 15 3.95 23.09 22.82
N ILE A 16 3.81 24.33 23.32
CA ILE A 16 4.43 25.53 22.76
C ILE A 16 5.51 26.03 23.70
N ILE A 17 6.74 26.10 23.22
CA ILE A 17 7.91 26.48 24.02
C ILE A 17 8.58 27.74 23.44
N LEU A 18 9.25 28.49 24.30
CA LEU A 18 10.11 29.61 23.92
C LEU A 18 11.40 29.04 23.30
N THR A 19 11.70 29.43 22.05
CA THR A 19 12.88 28.95 21.31
C THR A 19 13.97 30.02 21.14
N SER A 20 13.62 31.31 21.28
CA SER A 20 14.57 32.42 21.18
C SER A 20 14.08 33.61 22.01
N THR A 21 15.01 34.37 22.56
CA THR A 21 14.75 35.60 23.31
C THR A 21 15.09 36.88 22.50
N SER A 22 15.79 36.75 21.35
CA SER A 22 16.13 37.89 20.49
C SER A 22 16.26 37.43 19.02
N PRO A 23 15.24 37.65 18.17
CA PRO A 23 13.87 38.05 18.50
C PRO A 23 13.14 36.99 19.31
N VAL A 24 12.17 37.42 20.10
CA VAL A 24 11.39 36.50 20.93
C VAL A 24 10.57 35.60 20.01
N SER A 25 10.75 34.27 20.17
CA SER A 25 10.07 33.28 19.32
C SER A 25 9.56 32.10 20.13
N TRP A 26 8.31 31.70 19.90
CA TRP A 26 7.71 30.48 20.40
C TRP A 26 7.46 29.51 19.24
N GLN A 27 7.68 28.23 19.50
CA GLN A 27 7.45 27.17 18.52
C GLN A 27 6.87 25.93 19.20
N GLY A 28 5.99 25.24 18.50
CA GLY A 28 5.41 23.99 18.99
C GLY A 28 4.15 23.61 18.28
N TYR A 29 3.27 22.92 18.98
CA TYR A 29 2.00 22.44 18.47
C TYR A 29 0.82 23.08 19.20
N LEU A 30 -0.09 23.68 18.44
CA LEU A 30 -1.38 24.13 18.93
C LEU A 30 -2.36 22.97 18.81
N ILE A 31 -2.92 22.56 19.95
CA ILE A 31 -3.87 21.45 20.01
C ILE A 31 -5.28 22.02 19.80
N ILE A 32 -5.97 21.55 18.76
CA ILE A 32 -7.33 21.97 18.43
C ILE A 32 -8.26 20.78 18.70
N ALA A 33 -9.25 20.97 19.58
CA ALA A 33 -10.33 20.01 19.75
C ALA A 33 -11.30 20.10 18.56
N CYS A 34 -11.72 18.96 18.02
CA CYS A 34 -12.75 18.93 17.00
C CYS A 34 -14.12 19.29 17.63
N PRO A 35 -14.85 20.29 17.13
CA PRO A 35 -16.15 20.68 17.70
C PRO A 35 -17.20 19.57 17.67
N LEU A 36 -17.09 18.64 16.71
CA LEU A 36 -18.06 17.55 16.49
C LEU A 36 -17.63 16.22 17.14
N ASN A 37 -16.37 16.06 17.46
CA ASN A 37 -15.85 14.84 18.08
C ASN A 37 -14.77 15.19 19.12
N THR A 38 -15.14 15.16 20.39
CA THR A 38 -14.26 15.52 21.52
C THR A 38 -13.05 14.57 21.67
N ILE A 39 -13.05 13.43 21.00
CA ILE A 39 -11.96 12.43 21.05
C ILE A 39 -10.85 12.79 20.06
N GLU A 40 -11.20 13.43 18.91
CA GLU A 40 -10.20 13.81 17.91
C GLU A 40 -9.57 15.17 18.23
N LYS A 41 -8.24 15.18 18.31
CA LYS A 41 -7.42 16.38 18.52
C LYS A 41 -6.49 16.57 17.33
N HIS A 42 -6.57 17.74 16.70
CA HIS A 42 -5.65 18.12 15.65
C HIS A 42 -4.44 18.87 16.23
N LYS A 43 -3.23 18.48 15.84
CA LYS A 43 -1.98 19.17 16.20
C LYS A 43 -1.50 20.01 15.04
N ILE A 44 -1.45 21.34 15.23
CA ILE A 44 -1.01 22.28 14.22
C ILE A 44 0.34 22.84 14.63
N LYS A 45 1.39 22.51 13.85
CA LYS A 45 2.72 23.07 14.06
C LYS A 45 2.73 24.55 13.72
N LEU A 46 3.20 25.40 14.66
CA LEU A 46 3.35 26.83 14.44
C LEU A 46 4.69 27.34 14.98
N LYS A 47 5.15 28.46 14.40
CA LYS A 47 6.22 29.29 14.91
C LYS A 47 5.74 30.73 14.92
N LEU A 48 5.73 31.34 16.09
CA LEU A 48 5.39 32.75 16.29
C LEU A 48 6.66 33.51 16.64
N THR A 49 7.02 34.53 15.87
CA THR A 49 8.18 35.38 16.10
C THR A 49 7.73 36.82 16.31
N LEU A 50 8.19 37.44 17.39
CA LEU A 50 7.89 38.80 17.78
C LEU A 50 9.17 39.65 17.75
N PRO A 51 9.36 40.44 16.68
CA PRO A 51 10.53 41.35 16.60
C PRO A 51 10.56 42.38 17.71
N ASN A 52 9.38 42.88 18.13
CA ASN A 52 9.23 44.01 19.05
C ASN A 52 8.50 43.61 20.35
N TYR A 53 8.82 42.43 20.92
CA TYR A 53 8.22 42.00 22.19
C TYR A 53 8.36 43.10 23.26
N PRO A 54 7.33 43.39 24.06
CA PRO A 54 6.06 42.66 24.25
C PRO A 54 4.94 43.04 23.25
N VAL A 55 5.19 43.93 22.34
CA VAL A 55 4.18 44.38 21.38
C VAL A 55 3.99 43.30 20.30
N LEU A 56 2.72 42.93 20.06
CA LEU A 56 2.37 41.93 19.06
C LEU A 56 2.38 42.50 17.62
N HIS A 57 2.53 43.82 17.46
CA HIS A 57 2.61 44.43 16.16
C HIS A 57 3.81 43.89 15.36
N ASN A 58 3.59 43.57 14.09
CA ASN A 58 4.57 42.91 13.21
C ASN A 58 4.95 41.46 13.65
N ALA A 59 4.11 40.81 14.42
CA ALA A 59 4.29 39.39 14.68
C ALA A 59 4.29 38.57 13.37
N VAL A 60 5.25 37.69 13.24
CA VAL A 60 5.34 36.74 12.11
C VAL A 60 4.89 35.37 12.58
N LEU A 61 3.79 34.88 11.98
CA LEU A 61 3.23 33.56 12.26
C LEU A 61 3.44 32.65 11.07
N ASN A 62 4.15 31.55 11.30
CA ASN A 62 4.37 30.51 10.31
C ASN A 62 3.70 29.21 10.75
N PHE A 63 2.87 28.64 9.89
CA PHE A 63 2.28 27.33 10.08
C PHE A 63 3.08 26.26 9.33
N GLY A 64 3.20 25.08 9.90
CA GLY A 64 3.72 23.89 9.21
C GLY A 64 2.82 23.45 8.04
N LYS A 65 3.20 22.35 7.39
CA LYS A 65 2.38 21.70 6.33
C LYS A 65 1.13 21.08 6.97
N SER A 66 0.15 21.91 7.31
CA SER A 66 -1.14 21.52 7.88
C SER A 66 -2.26 21.88 6.90
N PHE A 67 -3.41 22.23 7.36
CA PHE A 67 -4.59 22.55 6.56
C PHE A 67 -4.40 23.65 5.50
N ALA A 68 -4.94 23.42 4.30
CA ALA A 68 -4.84 24.37 3.17
C ALA A 68 -5.49 25.74 3.47
N PHE A 69 -6.57 25.76 4.29
CA PHE A 69 -7.26 27.01 4.63
C PHE A 69 -6.39 28.00 5.41
N LEU A 70 -5.38 27.53 6.17
CA LEU A 70 -4.43 28.38 6.90
C LEU A 70 -3.64 29.33 5.99
N ARG A 71 -3.60 29.05 4.69
CA ARG A 71 -2.93 29.86 3.66
C ARG A 71 -3.88 30.78 2.89
N LYS A 72 -5.20 30.66 3.10
CA LYS A 72 -6.20 31.51 2.42
C LYS A 72 -6.07 32.96 2.89
N ARG A 73 -6.19 33.92 1.95
CA ARG A 73 -6.14 35.36 2.27
C ARG A 73 -7.15 35.81 3.33
N THR A 74 -8.33 35.20 3.35
CA THR A 74 -9.38 35.48 4.34
C THR A 74 -8.94 35.10 5.74
N PHE A 75 -8.34 33.92 5.92
CA PHE A 75 -7.82 33.46 7.20
C PHE A 75 -6.65 34.35 7.68
N ILE A 76 -5.70 34.69 6.80
CA ILE A 76 -4.57 35.58 7.12
C ILE A 76 -5.08 36.96 7.57
N LYS A 77 -6.13 37.49 6.93
CA LYS A 77 -6.76 38.74 7.38
C LYS A 77 -7.30 38.61 8.80
N SER A 78 -8.06 37.56 9.10
CA SER A 78 -8.57 37.32 10.44
C SER A 78 -7.47 37.19 11.50
N VAL A 79 -6.37 36.50 11.18
CA VAL A 79 -5.19 36.40 12.07
C VAL A 79 -4.58 37.78 12.34
N ASN A 80 -4.42 38.61 11.32
CA ASN A 80 -3.90 39.98 11.49
C ASN A 80 -4.81 40.85 12.37
N ASP A 81 -6.11 40.68 12.27
CA ASP A 81 -7.07 41.36 13.14
C ASP A 81 -7.02 40.83 14.59
N LEU A 82 -6.74 39.53 14.80
CA LEU A 82 -6.49 39.01 16.13
C LEU A 82 -5.21 39.58 16.76
N ILE A 83 -4.12 39.72 15.99
CA ILE A 83 -2.87 40.33 16.44
C ILE A 83 -3.12 41.75 16.98
N LYS A 84 -3.99 42.55 16.32
CA LYS A 84 -4.33 43.90 16.77
C LYS A 84 -5.18 43.93 18.03
N ARG A 85 -5.96 42.92 18.31
CA ARG A 85 -6.90 42.81 19.46
C ARG A 85 -6.29 42.16 20.68
N ALA A 86 -5.31 41.29 20.50
CA ALA A 86 -4.70 40.55 21.60
C ALA A 86 -3.83 41.44 22.47
N SER A 87 -3.97 41.31 23.79
CA SER A 87 -3.19 42.05 24.79
C SER A 87 -1.90 41.36 25.20
N SER A 88 -1.78 40.06 24.94
CA SER A 88 -0.64 39.21 25.27
C SER A 88 -0.50 38.04 24.31
N VAL A 89 0.67 37.38 24.28
CA VAL A 89 0.91 36.18 23.45
C VAL A 89 -0.04 35.05 23.82
N SER A 90 -0.24 34.83 25.13
CA SER A 90 -1.16 33.81 25.62
C SER A 90 -2.60 34.07 25.16
N SER A 91 -3.07 35.33 25.24
CA SER A 91 -4.40 35.71 24.76
C SER A 91 -4.51 35.54 23.22
N PHE A 92 -3.48 35.89 22.48
CA PHE A 92 -3.42 35.68 21.04
C PHE A 92 -3.53 34.21 20.67
N LEU A 93 -2.74 33.33 21.31
CA LEU A 93 -2.77 31.89 21.03
C LEU A 93 -4.15 31.26 21.32
N ARG A 94 -4.83 31.71 22.39
CA ARG A 94 -6.20 31.25 22.71
C ARG A 94 -7.21 31.71 21.64
N LEU A 95 -7.15 32.96 21.21
CA LEU A 95 -8.01 33.49 20.15
C LEU A 95 -7.72 32.78 18.81
N LEU A 96 -6.46 32.51 18.51
CA LEU A 96 -6.04 31.76 17.33
C LEU A 96 -6.57 30.32 17.36
N GLN A 97 -6.51 29.68 18.53
CA GLN A 97 -7.07 28.33 18.72
C GLN A 97 -8.59 28.31 18.44
N SER A 98 -9.33 29.30 18.96
CA SER A 98 -10.78 29.43 18.71
C SER A 98 -11.08 29.70 17.22
N LEU A 99 -10.34 30.59 16.57
CA LEU A 99 -10.49 30.88 15.14
C LEU A 99 -10.25 29.64 14.26
N ILE A 100 -9.22 28.87 14.58
CA ILE A 100 -8.91 27.63 13.85
C ILE A 100 -10.00 26.57 14.11
N SER A 101 -10.43 26.39 15.36
CA SER A 101 -11.52 25.48 15.72
C SER A 101 -12.82 25.82 14.98
N GLU A 102 -13.19 27.08 14.94
CA GLU A 102 -14.35 27.57 14.19
C GLU A 102 -14.19 27.35 12.67
N SER A 103 -13.00 27.57 12.13
CA SER A 103 -12.71 27.33 10.72
C SER A 103 -12.77 25.85 10.34
N ILE A 104 -12.32 24.96 11.22
CA ILE A 104 -12.46 23.51 11.06
C ILE A 104 -13.94 23.10 11.18
N GLY A 105 -14.69 23.69 12.12
CA GLY A 105 -16.12 23.47 12.24
C GLY A 105 -16.89 23.85 10.96
N LYS A 106 -16.63 25.03 10.41
CA LYS A 106 -17.23 25.48 9.14
C LYS A 106 -16.84 24.61 7.95
N LEU A 107 -15.60 24.13 7.88
CA LEU A 107 -15.20 23.16 6.86
C LEU A 107 -15.99 21.86 7.01
N ASN A 108 -16.16 21.37 8.24
CA ASN A 108 -16.95 20.17 8.50
C ASN A 108 -18.45 20.40 8.24
N GLU A 109 -18.97 21.60 8.46
CA GLU A 109 -20.34 21.97 8.11
C GLU A 109 -20.53 22.09 6.59
N GLU A 110 -19.56 22.64 5.85
CA GLU A 110 -19.56 22.64 4.38
C GLU A 110 -19.50 21.22 3.79
N TYR A 111 -18.83 20.27 4.48
CA TYR A 111 -18.80 18.85 4.10
C TYR A 111 -19.99 18.05 4.63
N ASN A 112 -20.74 18.56 5.62
CA ASN A 112 -21.93 17.92 6.20
C ASN A 112 -23.25 18.37 5.58
N VAL A 113 -23.24 19.13 4.49
CA VAL A 113 -24.45 19.34 3.70
C VAL A 113 -24.88 17.98 3.15
N PRO A 114 -26.09 17.50 3.45
CA PRO A 114 -26.59 16.26 2.88
C PRO A 114 -26.47 16.31 1.36
N ILE A 115 -25.68 15.41 0.79
CA ILE A 115 -25.49 15.37 -0.66
C ILE A 115 -26.81 14.91 -1.26
N ASP A 116 -27.43 15.75 -2.08
CA ASP A 116 -28.58 15.34 -2.86
C ASP A 116 -28.13 14.29 -3.88
N LEU A 117 -28.53 13.05 -3.62
CA LEU A 117 -28.30 11.93 -4.52
C LEU A 117 -29.56 11.55 -5.29
N SER A 118 -30.37 12.53 -5.64
CA SER A 118 -31.44 12.28 -6.61
C SER A 118 -30.86 11.71 -7.91
N PRO A 119 -31.59 10.85 -8.63
CA PRO A 119 -31.10 10.30 -9.90
C PRO A 119 -30.70 11.37 -10.91
N THR A 120 -31.32 12.55 -10.86
CA THR A 120 -31.01 13.70 -11.71
C THR A 120 -29.62 14.28 -11.45
N VAL A 121 -29.22 14.41 -10.18
CA VAL A 121 -27.89 14.90 -9.78
C VAL A 121 -26.83 13.89 -10.17
N ILE A 122 -27.06 12.60 -9.90
CA ILE A 122 -26.12 11.53 -10.31
C ILE A 122 -25.94 11.51 -11.83
N LEU A 123 -27.01 11.67 -12.60
CA LEU A 123 -26.93 11.72 -14.07
C LEU A 123 -26.16 12.95 -14.55
N GLN A 124 -26.31 14.10 -13.88
CA GLN A 124 -25.55 15.29 -14.22
C GLN A 124 -24.05 15.08 -13.93
N ASP A 125 -23.71 14.56 -12.74
CA ASP A 125 -22.32 14.22 -12.39
C ASP A 125 -21.70 13.26 -13.40
N LEU A 126 -22.43 12.19 -13.79
CA LEU A 126 -21.96 11.23 -14.78
C LEU A 126 -21.77 11.86 -16.15
N LYS A 127 -22.64 12.79 -16.55
CA LYS A 127 -22.52 13.54 -17.80
C LYS A 127 -21.29 14.43 -17.80
N ASP A 128 -21.08 15.21 -16.74
CA ASP A 128 -19.92 16.09 -16.61
C ASP A 128 -18.60 15.31 -16.62
N ILE A 129 -18.59 14.12 -15.99
CA ILE A 129 -17.47 13.20 -16.02
C ILE A 129 -17.23 12.68 -17.42
N PHE A 130 -18.28 12.25 -18.12
CA PHE A 130 -18.19 11.73 -19.50
C PHE A 130 -17.68 12.76 -20.49
N GLU A 131 -18.09 14.02 -20.33
CA GLU A 131 -17.64 15.14 -21.17
C GLU A 131 -16.19 15.55 -20.86
N SER A 132 -15.75 15.42 -19.60
CA SER A 132 -14.41 15.83 -19.16
C SER A 132 -13.35 14.73 -19.28
N GLN A 133 -13.74 13.45 -19.29
CA GLN A 133 -12.84 12.30 -19.23
C GLN A 133 -13.26 11.21 -20.22
N SER A 134 -12.92 11.41 -21.50
CA SER A 134 -13.31 10.52 -22.61
C SER A 134 -12.71 9.09 -22.51
N ASP A 135 -11.66 8.90 -21.72
CA ASP A 135 -10.90 7.64 -21.66
C ASP A 135 -11.54 6.61 -20.73
N ILE A 136 -12.39 7.07 -19.81
CA ILE A 136 -13.05 6.20 -18.82
C ILE A 136 -14.37 5.70 -19.33
N LYS A 137 -14.53 4.39 -19.38
CA LYS A 137 -15.82 3.75 -19.70
C LYS A 137 -16.65 3.68 -18.41
N LEU A 138 -17.86 4.23 -18.49
CA LEU A 138 -18.85 4.24 -17.43
C LEU A 138 -19.98 3.28 -17.76
N SER A 139 -20.41 2.51 -16.77
CA SER A 139 -21.66 1.74 -16.85
C SER A 139 -22.36 1.78 -15.48
N SER A 140 -23.69 1.75 -15.51
CA SER A 140 -24.51 1.73 -14.29
C SER A 140 -25.70 0.80 -14.46
N ASN A 141 -26.29 0.40 -13.35
CA ASN A 141 -27.58 -0.25 -13.37
C ASN A 141 -28.72 0.79 -13.55
N SER A 142 -29.93 0.32 -13.86
CA SER A 142 -31.11 1.18 -14.14
C SER A 142 -31.50 2.10 -12.97
N SER A 143 -31.14 1.73 -11.73
CA SER A 143 -31.44 2.51 -10.52
C SER A 143 -30.29 3.46 -10.12
N LEU A 144 -29.19 3.53 -10.87
CA LEU A 144 -28.00 4.35 -10.62
C LEU A 144 -27.40 4.15 -9.21
N ASN A 145 -27.64 2.99 -8.61
CA ASN A 145 -27.09 2.67 -7.29
C ASN A 145 -25.82 1.82 -7.35
N ILE A 146 -25.44 1.33 -8.55
CA ILE A 146 -24.17 0.67 -8.83
C ILE A 146 -23.55 1.34 -10.05
N ILE A 147 -22.32 1.82 -9.92
CA ILE A 147 -21.56 2.45 -10.99
C ILE A 147 -20.26 1.68 -11.16
N LYS A 148 -19.99 1.22 -12.37
CA LYS A 148 -18.73 0.59 -12.75
C LYS A 148 -17.92 1.56 -13.61
N LEU A 149 -16.69 1.81 -13.21
CA LEU A 149 -15.68 2.56 -13.95
C LEU A 149 -14.68 1.56 -14.54
N SER A 150 -14.24 1.81 -15.77
CA SER A 150 -13.23 0.99 -16.46
C SER A 150 -12.26 1.89 -17.19
N LEU A 151 -10.96 1.65 -16.99
CA LEU A 151 -9.87 2.28 -17.69
C LEU A 151 -8.78 1.24 -17.96
N LYS A 152 -8.32 1.08 -19.20
CA LYS A 152 -7.28 0.09 -19.58
C LYS A 152 -7.56 -1.34 -19.05
N ASN A 153 -8.82 -1.78 -19.08
CA ASN A 153 -9.28 -3.07 -18.55
C ASN A 153 -9.20 -3.23 -17.02
N ILE A 154 -8.87 -2.16 -16.29
CA ILE A 154 -8.94 -2.10 -14.83
C ILE A 154 -10.33 -1.61 -14.44
N HIS A 155 -10.92 -2.21 -13.43
CA HIS A 155 -12.27 -1.89 -13.00
C HIS A 155 -12.34 -1.49 -11.54
N ILE A 156 -13.23 -0.53 -11.25
CA ILE A 156 -13.69 -0.23 -9.90
C ILE A 156 -15.21 -0.17 -9.91
N VAL A 157 -15.85 -0.77 -8.91
CA VAL A 157 -17.30 -0.79 -8.78
C VAL A 157 -17.71 -0.08 -7.49
N LEU A 158 -18.54 0.93 -7.65
CA LEU A 158 -19.08 1.76 -6.59
C LEU A 158 -20.54 1.40 -6.33
N LYS A 159 -20.93 1.35 -5.07
CA LYS A 159 -22.32 1.18 -4.65
C LYS A 159 -22.76 2.38 -3.83
N LYS A 160 -23.95 2.89 -4.17
CA LYS A 160 -24.62 3.94 -3.40
C LYS A 160 -24.99 3.42 -2.00
N THR A 161 -24.73 4.22 -0.98
CA THR A 161 -25.08 3.96 0.42
C THR A 161 -26.22 4.88 0.86
N ASN A 162 -26.74 4.65 2.08
CA ASN A 162 -27.72 5.54 2.70
C ASN A 162 -27.05 6.64 3.55
N ASP A 163 -25.70 6.68 3.56
CA ASP A 163 -24.97 7.73 4.24
C ASP A 163 -24.99 9.00 3.39
N SER A 164 -25.56 10.07 3.92
CA SER A 164 -25.66 11.37 3.24
C SER A 164 -24.33 12.14 3.16
N ILE A 165 -23.31 11.74 3.94
CA ILE A 165 -21.99 12.35 3.94
C ILE A 165 -21.06 11.60 2.99
N ASN A 166 -21.13 10.27 3.02
CA ASN A 166 -20.29 9.36 2.22
C ASN A 166 -21.19 8.43 1.40
N PRO A 167 -21.81 8.97 0.37
CA PRO A 167 -22.86 8.27 -0.36
C PRO A 167 -22.37 7.11 -1.22
N TRP A 168 -21.07 6.93 -1.37
CA TRP A 168 -20.50 5.89 -2.21
C TRP A 168 -19.56 4.99 -1.42
N ASN A 169 -19.62 3.70 -1.71
CA ASN A 169 -18.70 2.69 -1.19
C ASN A 169 -18.14 1.84 -2.34
N VAL A 170 -16.86 1.50 -2.27
CA VAL A 170 -16.22 0.57 -3.22
C VAL A 170 -16.57 -0.86 -2.83
N ILE A 171 -17.17 -1.60 -3.73
CA ILE A 171 -17.53 -3.01 -3.53
C ILE A 171 -16.62 -3.98 -4.29
N SER A 172 -15.90 -3.49 -5.30
CA SER A 172 -14.91 -4.25 -6.06
C SER A 172 -13.86 -3.30 -6.64
N ASN A 173 -12.61 -3.72 -6.61
CA ASN A 173 -11.48 -2.94 -7.13
C ASN A 173 -10.43 -3.90 -7.69
N ASP A 174 -9.98 -3.63 -8.91
CA ASP A 174 -8.90 -4.40 -9.58
C ASP A 174 -7.51 -3.81 -9.33
N LEU A 175 -7.41 -2.67 -8.64
CA LEU A 175 -6.12 -2.07 -8.29
C LEU A 175 -5.50 -2.79 -7.09
N PRO A 176 -4.17 -2.95 -7.07
CA PRO A 176 -3.46 -3.47 -5.90
C PRO A 176 -3.57 -2.51 -4.71
N GLU A 177 -3.59 -3.05 -3.50
CA GLU A 177 -3.54 -2.26 -2.27
C GLU A 177 -2.12 -1.79 -2.02
N ILE A 178 -1.84 -0.51 -2.29
CA ILE A 178 -0.55 0.13 -2.09
C ILE A 178 -0.72 1.23 -1.04
N PRO A 179 -0.15 1.07 0.17
CA PRO A 179 -0.34 2.05 1.25
C PRO A 179 0.05 3.48 0.87
N ALA A 180 1.09 3.66 0.05
CA ALA A 180 1.55 4.97 -0.42
C ALA A 180 0.54 5.70 -1.33
N LEU A 181 -0.32 4.98 -2.05
CA LEU A 181 -1.34 5.55 -2.94
C LEU A 181 -2.68 5.77 -2.22
N GLY A 182 -2.80 5.29 -0.99
CA GLY A 182 -4.02 5.37 -0.17
C GLY A 182 -5.14 4.46 -0.66
N SER A 183 -5.93 3.97 0.28
CA SER A 183 -7.06 3.08 0.02
C SER A 183 -8.26 3.82 -0.58
N PHE A 184 -9.08 3.12 -1.37
CA PHE A 184 -10.42 3.57 -1.79
C PHE A 184 -11.49 3.34 -0.73
N ASN A 185 -11.17 2.66 0.37
CA ASN A 185 -12.12 2.31 1.42
C ASN A 185 -12.45 3.47 2.38
N GLN A 186 -11.97 4.68 2.09
CA GLN A 186 -12.23 5.86 2.90
C GLN A 186 -13.36 6.70 2.29
N ASN A 187 -14.16 7.25 3.16
CA ASN A 187 -15.27 8.21 2.99
C ASN A 187 -15.34 8.87 1.61
N ILE A 188 -16.19 8.36 0.72
CA ILE A 188 -16.33 8.85 -0.65
C ILE A 188 -17.55 9.78 -0.71
N SER A 189 -17.29 11.07 -0.71
CA SER A 189 -18.32 12.10 -0.81
C SER A 189 -18.69 12.46 -2.26
N SER A 190 -17.81 12.22 -3.25
CA SER A 190 -18.02 12.64 -4.64
C SER A 190 -17.47 11.62 -5.64
N LEU A 191 -18.23 11.36 -6.70
CA LEU A 191 -17.83 10.51 -7.83
C LEU A 191 -16.59 11.04 -8.55
N ILE A 192 -16.51 12.35 -8.78
CA ILE A 192 -15.37 12.96 -9.48
C ILE A 192 -14.06 12.76 -8.72
N THR A 193 -14.11 12.79 -7.38
CA THR A 193 -12.92 12.55 -6.55
C THR A 193 -12.40 11.12 -6.71
N VAL A 194 -13.31 10.13 -6.72
CA VAL A 194 -12.95 8.72 -6.94
C VAL A 194 -12.37 8.53 -8.33
N ILE A 195 -12.99 9.11 -9.34
CA ILE A 195 -12.57 8.97 -10.74
C ILE A 195 -11.18 9.56 -10.95
N ASN A 196 -10.91 10.76 -10.42
CA ASN A 196 -9.59 11.37 -10.50
C ASN A 196 -8.53 10.53 -9.79
N LYS A 197 -8.84 10.01 -8.60
CA LYS A 197 -7.95 9.12 -7.86
C LYS A 197 -7.72 7.80 -8.60
N PHE A 198 -8.78 7.21 -9.16
CA PHE A 198 -8.71 5.98 -9.94
C PHE A 198 -7.83 6.17 -11.19
N LYS A 199 -8.06 7.23 -11.95
CA LYS A 199 -7.26 7.57 -13.13
C LYS A 199 -5.79 7.76 -12.77
N GLN A 200 -5.51 8.55 -11.75
CA GLN A 200 -4.14 8.81 -11.27
C GLN A 200 -3.44 7.50 -10.85
N GLN A 201 -4.13 6.60 -10.14
CA GLN A 201 -3.53 5.32 -9.74
C GLN A 201 -3.29 4.40 -10.93
N VAL A 202 -4.22 4.35 -11.90
CA VAL A 202 -4.03 3.58 -13.14
C VAL A 202 -2.83 4.10 -13.94
N GLU A 203 -2.66 5.43 -14.03
CA GLU A 203 -1.51 6.04 -14.72
C GLU A 203 -0.18 5.73 -14.02
N ILE A 204 -0.14 5.79 -12.67
CA ILE A 204 1.07 5.47 -11.89
C ILE A 204 1.48 3.99 -12.04
N LEU A 205 0.51 3.11 -12.20
CA LEU A 205 0.74 1.65 -12.24
C LEU A 205 0.86 1.09 -13.68
N ASP A 206 0.88 1.94 -14.69
CA ASP A 206 0.93 1.50 -16.09
C ASP A 206 2.19 0.69 -16.37
N ASP A 207 3.35 1.20 -15.99
CA ASP A 207 4.64 0.52 -16.15
C ASP A 207 4.70 -0.82 -15.39
N LEU A 208 4.03 -0.92 -14.24
CA LEU A 208 3.92 -2.18 -13.50
C LEU A 208 3.22 -3.27 -14.32
N TRP A 209 2.09 -2.92 -14.96
CA TRP A 209 1.34 -3.91 -15.75
C TRP A 209 2.05 -4.27 -17.04
N GLU A 210 2.83 -3.37 -17.63
CA GLU A 210 3.70 -3.68 -18.75
C GLU A 210 4.74 -4.73 -18.34
N VAL A 211 5.47 -4.51 -17.23
CA VAL A 211 6.44 -5.46 -16.68
C VAL A 211 5.81 -6.81 -16.33
N LEU A 212 4.62 -6.81 -15.71
CA LEU A 212 3.90 -8.05 -15.39
C LEU A 212 3.44 -8.78 -16.65
N SER A 213 3.03 -8.06 -17.72
CA SER A 213 2.64 -8.63 -19.00
C SER A 213 3.82 -9.33 -19.68
N ASP A 214 5.03 -8.76 -19.58
CA ASP A 214 6.24 -9.41 -20.08
C ASP A 214 6.48 -10.75 -19.37
N ILE A 215 6.36 -10.77 -18.04
CA ILE A 215 6.50 -12.01 -17.25
C ILE A 215 5.39 -13.00 -17.60
N ASP A 216 4.17 -12.54 -17.88
CA ASP A 216 3.02 -13.39 -18.25
C ASP A 216 3.23 -14.11 -19.61
N SER A 217 4.24 -13.75 -20.38
CA SER A 217 4.68 -14.51 -21.57
C SER A 217 5.37 -15.84 -21.22
N CYS A 218 5.88 -15.97 -19.99
CA CYS A 218 6.52 -17.18 -19.47
C CYS A 218 5.48 -18.23 -19.03
N CYS A 219 5.96 -19.41 -18.66
CA CYS A 219 5.12 -20.43 -18.03
C CYS A 219 4.79 -20.05 -16.59
N ILE A 220 3.62 -19.43 -16.38
CA ILE A 220 3.14 -19.02 -15.06
C ILE A 220 2.43 -20.20 -14.39
N LEU A 221 2.84 -20.49 -13.15
CA LEU A 221 2.21 -21.48 -12.28
C LEU A 221 1.12 -20.85 -11.39
N ASP A 222 1.34 -19.60 -10.96
CA ASP A 222 0.44 -18.87 -10.07
C ASP A 222 0.68 -17.34 -10.20
N PRO A 223 -0.38 -16.52 -10.17
CA PRO A 223 -1.80 -16.83 -10.15
C PRO A 223 -2.35 -17.23 -11.54
N ILE A 224 -3.36 -18.11 -11.55
CA ILE A 224 -4.05 -18.52 -12.79
C ILE A 224 -5.55 -18.30 -12.64
N PRO A 225 -6.20 -17.41 -13.42
CA PRO A 225 -5.56 -16.41 -14.29
C PRO A 225 -4.95 -15.23 -13.50
N PRO A 226 -3.89 -14.60 -14.01
CA PRO A 226 -3.34 -13.41 -13.40
C PRO A 226 -4.35 -12.26 -13.42
N LYS A 227 -4.41 -11.49 -12.33
CA LYS A 227 -5.27 -10.31 -12.22
C LYS A 227 -4.43 -9.06 -11.95
N PRO A 228 -4.93 -7.86 -12.28
CA PRO A 228 -4.18 -6.62 -12.16
C PRO A 228 -3.67 -6.31 -10.76
N TYR A 229 -4.36 -6.79 -9.71
CA TYR A 229 -3.96 -6.58 -8.32
C TYR A 229 -2.90 -7.57 -7.80
N HIS A 230 -2.54 -8.60 -8.58
CA HIS A 230 -1.49 -9.53 -8.20
C HIS A 230 -0.12 -8.94 -8.56
N LEU A 231 0.64 -8.55 -7.55
CA LEU A 231 1.98 -7.96 -7.70
C LEU A 231 3.08 -9.01 -7.88
N TYR A 232 2.73 -10.27 -7.98
CA TYR A 232 3.67 -11.38 -8.08
C TYR A 232 3.30 -12.35 -9.20
N ARG A 233 4.32 -13.09 -9.65
CA ARG A 233 4.16 -14.26 -10.55
C ARG A 233 5.06 -15.37 -10.08
N ARG A 234 4.53 -16.60 -10.03
CA ARG A 234 5.32 -17.81 -9.85
C ARG A 234 5.59 -18.43 -11.20
N VAL A 235 6.86 -18.46 -11.59
CA VAL A 235 7.31 -18.92 -12.90
C VAL A 235 7.96 -20.30 -12.76
N TYR A 236 7.63 -21.20 -13.66
CA TYR A 236 8.27 -22.51 -13.78
C TYR A 236 9.70 -22.34 -14.31
N LEU A 237 10.66 -22.99 -13.67
CA LEU A 237 12.07 -23.03 -14.13
C LEU A 237 12.50 -24.45 -14.54
N SER A 238 12.17 -25.45 -13.74
CA SER A 238 12.44 -26.87 -14.00
C SER A 238 11.50 -27.75 -13.20
N GLU A 239 11.56 -29.08 -13.38
CA GLU A 239 10.72 -30.05 -12.67
C GLU A 239 10.78 -29.96 -11.13
N SER A 240 11.89 -29.44 -10.59
CA SER A 240 12.10 -29.35 -9.14
C SER A 240 12.26 -27.91 -8.65
N LEU A 241 12.06 -26.90 -9.52
CA LEU A 241 12.34 -25.52 -9.19
C LEU A 241 11.32 -24.58 -9.85
N SER A 242 10.74 -23.70 -9.07
CA SER A 242 9.97 -22.54 -9.51
C SER A 242 10.48 -21.28 -8.81
N MET A 243 10.18 -20.13 -9.37
CA MET A 243 10.60 -18.83 -8.85
C MET A 243 9.37 -17.94 -8.68
N LEU A 244 9.19 -17.42 -7.48
CA LEU A 244 8.22 -16.37 -7.18
C LEU A 244 8.92 -15.02 -7.39
N ILE A 245 8.38 -14.21 -8.28
CA ILE A 245 8.85 -12.86 -8.61
C ILE A 245 7.82 -11.88 -8.05
N THR A 246 8.22 -11.02 -7.12
CA THR A 246 7.35 -9.95 -6.58
C THR A 246 7.88 -8.60 -7.06
N ILE A 247 7.05 -7.86 -7.76
CA ILE A 247 7.42 -6.57 -8.35
C ILE A 247 7.07 -5.44 -7.38
N ASN A 248 7.99 -4.47 -7.23
CA ASN A 248 7.69 -3.24 -6.53
C ASN A 248 6.78 -2.36 -7.39
N PRO A 249 5.52 -2.11 -6.99
CA PRO A 249 4.55 -1.43 -7.86
C PRO A 249 4.90 0.04 -8.14
N LEU A 250 5.69 0.69 -7.29
CA LEU A 250 6.10 2.09 -7.47
C LEU A 250 7.47 2.24 -8.16
N ASN A 251 8.19 1.14 -8.33
CA ASN A 251 9.45 1.11 -9.07
C ASN A 251 9.61 -0.26 -9.75
N PRO A 252 8.83 -0.55 -10.79
CA PRO A 252 8.73 -1.88 -11.40
C PRO A 252 10.01 -2.31 -12.14
N THR A 253 10.89 -1.37 -12.52
CA THR A 253 12.17 -1.67 -13.17
C THR A 253 13.30 -1.97 -12.18
N SER A 254 13.07 -1.77 -10.88
CA SER A 254 14.05 -2.16 -9.86
C SER A 254 14.18 -3.68 -9.75
N LEU A 255 15.28 -4.13 -9.13
CA LEU A 255 15.48 -5.55 -8.83
C LEU A 255 14.26 -6.07 -8.03
N PRO A 256 13.51 -7.06 -8.56
CA PRO A 256 12.36 -7.63 -7.86
C PRO A 256 12.77 -8.49 -6.67
N GLU A 257 11.83 -8.73 -5.77
CA GLU A 257 12.03 -9.77 -4.76
C GLU A 257 11.88 -11.14 -5.40
N LEU A 258 12.93 -11.97 -5.29
CA LEU A 258 12.97 -13.31 -5.84
C LEU A 258 13.00 -14.35 -4.73
N LYS A 259 12.04 -15.28 -4.77
CA LYS A 259 12.00 -16.43 -3.86
C LYS A 259 11.94 -17.72 -4.65
N PHE A 260 12.95 -18.59 -4.45
CA PHE A 260 12.96 -19.91 -5.07
C PHE A 260 12.20 -20.92 -4.21
N LEU A 261 11.45 -21.76 -4.89
CA LEU A 261 10.61 -22.80 -4.32
C LEU A 261 10.96 -24.11 -4.99
N GLY A 262 11.50 -25.05 -4.22
CA GLY A 262 12.00 -26.30 -4.77
C GLY A 262 12.83 -27.11 -3.80
N SER A 263 13.68 -28.00 -4.34
CA SER A 263 14.62 -28.78 -3.55
C SER A 263 15.75 -27.91 -2.99
N ASP A 264 16.30 -28.25 -1.82
CA ASP A 264 17.36 -27.45 -1.19
C ASP A 264 18.58 -27.28 -2.10
N VAL A 265 18.95 -28.35 -2.80
CA VAL A 265 20.10 -28.36 -3.72
C VAL A 265 19.89 -27.39 -4.87
N ASP A 266 18.71 -27.40 -5.50
CA ASP A 266 18.42 -26.55 -6.65
C ASP A 266 18.26 -25.08 -6.21
N VAL A 267 17.60 -24.85 -5.08
CA VAL A 267 17.45 -23.52 -4.49
C VAL A 267 18.80 -22.92 -4.14
N GLN A 268 19.70 -23.68 -3.52
CA GLN A 268 21.04 -23.18 -3.16
C GLN A 268 21.87 -22.86 -4.40
N ARG A 269 21.88 -23.76 -5.38
CA ARG A 269 22.56 -23.53 -6.66
C ARG A 269 22.10 -22.22 -7.31
N GLN A 270 20.79 -21.97 -7.32
CA GLN A 270 20.26 -20.77 -7.96
C GLN A 270 20.57 -19.50 -7.18
N LYS A 271 20.60 -19.57 -5.84
CA LYS A 271 21.04 -18.46 -5.00
C LYS A 271 22.50 -18.09 -5.24
N ASP A 272 23.37 -19.08 -5.40
CA ASP A 272 24.78 -18.86 -5.68
C ASP A 272 24.96 -18.14 -7.03
N ILE A 273 24.27 -18.59 -8.10
CA ILE A 273 24.27 -17.95 -9.41
C ILE A 273 23.80 -16.49 -9.33
N ILE A 274 22.68 -16.23 -8.61
CA ILE A 274 22.20 -14.85 -8.45
C ILE A 274 23.19 -13.99 -7.69
N SER A 275 23.80 -14.52 -6.64
CA SER A 275 24.77 -13.78 -5.84
C SER A 275 25.96 -13.32 -6.68
N GLU A 276 26.39 -14.13 -7.63
CA GLU A 276 27.45 -13.78 -8.57
C GLU A 276 27.02 -12.73 -9.59
N ASN A 277 25.78 -12.79 -10.08
CA ASN A 277 25.29 -11.96 -11.18
C ASN A 277 24.51 -10.72 -10.74
N MET A 278 24.22 -10.54 -9.46
CA MET A 278 23.34 -9.45 -8.95
C MET A 278 23.83 -8.06 -9.36
N HIS A 279 25.15 -7.87 -9.49
CA HIS A 279 25.76 -6.59 -9.86
C HIS A 279 25.52 -6.20 -11.33
N ILE A 280 25.00 -7.11 -12.16
CA ILE A 280 24.75 -6.87 -13.61
C ILE A 280 23.36 -6.28 -13.84
N TRP A 281 22.48 -6.25 -12.82
CA TRP A 281 21.15 -5.70 -12.97
C TRP A 281 21.16 -4.27 -13.51
N ASN A 282 20.44 -4.03 -14.60
CA ASN A 282 20.28 -2.71 -15.20
C ASN A 282 18.80 -2.36 -15.32
N SER A 283 18.36 -1.28 -14.67
CA SER A 283 16.96 -0.81 -14.70
C SER A 283 16.50 -0.29 -16.07
N GLU A 284 17.42 -0.09 -17.01
CA GLU A 284 17.11 0.31 -18.39
C GLU A 284 16.75 -0.88 -19.28
N ASN A 285 17.12 -2.08 -18.89
CA ASN A 285 16.80 -3.32 -19.61
C ASN A 285 15.40 -3.80 -19.23
N GLY A 286 14.75 -4.54 -20.14
CA GLY A 286 13.51 -5.25 -19.86
C GLY A 286 13.65 -6.27 -18.72
N ILE A 287 12.55 -6.53 -18.01
CA ILE A 287 12.55 -7.45 -16.84
C ILE A 287 13.06 -8.84 -17.22
N LEU A 288 12.62 -9.39 -18.35
CA LEU A 288 13.01 -10.72 -18.79
C LEU A 288 14.48 -10.79 -19.17
N GLU A 289 15.02 -9.76 -19.83
CA GLU A 289 16.44 -9.67 -20.19
C GLU A 289 17.32 -9.68 -18.94
N ASN A 290 16.97 -8.86 -17.96
CA ASN A 290 17.66 -8.84 -16.67
C ASN A 290 17.59 -10.21 -15.96
N LEU A 291 16.41 -10.84 -15.96
CA LEU A 291 16.24 -12.16 -15.34
C LEU A 291 17.03 -13.26 -16.07
N PHE A 292 17.14 -13.21 -17.40
CA PHE A 292 17.99 -14.15 -18.17
C PHE A 292 19.46 -14.08 -17.73
N ILE A 293 19.98 -12.85 -17.62
CA ILE A 293 21.36 -12.63 -17.19
C ILE A 293 21.52 -13.07 -15.71
N LEU A 294 20.62 -12.64 -14.86
CA LEU A 294 20.69 -12.89 -13.41
C LEU A 294 20.65 -14.39 -13.08
N LEU A 295 19.82 -15.15 -13.79
CA LEU A 295 19.64 -16.60 -13.59
C LEU A 295 20.60 -17.44 -14.43
N ASN A 296 21.37 -16.82 -15.31
CA ASN A 296 22.24 -17.48 -16.29
C ASN A 296 21.49 -18.52 -17.15
N ILE A 297 20.33 -18.11 -17.69
CA ILE A 297 19.50 -18.92 -18.59
C ILE A 297 19.32 -18.24 -19.93
N SER A 298 19.13 -19.01 -20.98
CA SER A 298 18.95 -18.47 -22.34
C SER A 298 17.48 -18.14 -22.66
N LYS A 299 16.55 -18.82 -22.03
CA LYS A 299 15.09 -18.60 -22.17
C LYS A 299 14.33 -19.20 -20.99
N PHE A 300 13.15 -18.64 -20.68
CA PHE A 300 12.20 -19.31 -19.79
C PHE A 300 11.42 -20.39 -20.55
N PRO A 301 11.03 -21.47 -19.87
CA PRO A 301 10.10 -22.46 -20.44
C PRO A 301 8.80 -21.79 -20.86
N GLN A 302 8.31 -22.11 -22.06
CA GLN A 302 7.09 -21.52 -22.63
C GLN A 302 5.87 -22.39 -22.37
N LYS A 303 4.67 -21.75 -22.31
CA LYS A 303 3.38 -22.46 -22.10
C LYS A 303 3.16 -23.63 -23.04
N GLN A 304 3.56 -23.51 -24.31
CA GLN A 304 3.39 -24.57 -25.32
C GLN A 304 4.25 -25.81 -25.04
N GLU A 305 5.46 -25.64 -24.56
CA GLU A 305 6.37 -26.74 -24.22
C GLU A 305 5.83 -27.57 -23.01
N GLN A 306 4.97 -26.96 -22.20
CA GLN A 306 4.35 -27.59 -21.03
C GLN A 306 3.13 -28.44 -21.41
N TYR A 307 2.33 -28.05 -22.44
CA TYR A 307 1.17 -28.84 -22.90
C TYR A 307 1.58 -30.13 -23.56
N ASP A 308 2.71 -30.18 -24.27
CA ASP A 308 3.24 -31.37 -24.88
C ASP A 308 3.82 -32.36 -23.84
N SER A 309 4.37 -31.83 -22.74
CA SER A 309 4.82 -32.64 -21.60
C SER A 309 3.71 -33.03 -20.62
N ILE A 310 2.57 -32.33 -20.58
CA ILE A 310 1.39 -32.65 -19.74
C ILE A 310 0.68 -33.90 -20.26
N ASN A 311 0.76 -34.21 -21.56
CA ASN A 311 0.23 -35.47 -22.11
C ASN A 311 1.08 -36.70 -21.75
N ASP A 312 2.33 -36.52 -21.33
CA ASP A 312 3.10 -37.52 -20.61
C ASP A 312 2.74 -37.42 -19.13
N LYS A 313 2.14 -38.47 -18.54
CA LYS A 313 1.63 -38.58 -17.16
C LYS A 313 2.64 -38.28 -16.04
N ASN A 314 3.75 -37.62 -16.33
CA ASN A 314 4.85 -37.32 -15.42
C ASN A 314 5.09 -35.83 -15.16
N CYS A 315 4.19 -34.92 -15.56
CA CYS A 315 4.30 -33.51 -15.14
C CYS A 315 3.93 -33.37 -13.67
N MET A 316 4.94 -33.43 -12.82
CA MET A 316 4.84 -33.44 -11.35
C MET A 316 4.25 -32.18 -10.71
N PHE A 317 3.96 -31.13 -11.48
CA PHE A 317 3.38 -29.89 -10.94
C PHE A 317 1.84 -29.90 -10.85
N MET A 318 1.17 -30.97 -11.30
CA MET A 318 -0.28 -31.07 -11.22
C MET A 318 -0.76 -31.60 -9.84
N ASP A 319 0.13 -32.18 -9.01
CA ASP A 319 -0.14 -32.59 -7.64
C ASP A 319 0.66 -31.75 -6.65
N GLU A 320 0.50 -30.41 -6.73
CA GLU A 320 1.22 -29.46 -5.86
C GLU A 320 0.68 -29.42 -4.42
N GLU A 321 -0.22 -30.33 -4.06
CA GLU A 321 -0.73 -30.43 -2.70
C GLU A 321 0.37 -30.86 -1.72
N CYS A 322 0.35 -30.27 -0.55
CA CYS A 322 1.23 -30.69 0.52
C CYS A 322 0.94 -32.15 0.91
N CYS A 323 1.94 -33.00 0.82
CA CYS A 323 1.82 -34.43 1.13
C CYS A 323 1.44 -34.73 2.61
N ILE A 324 1.45 -33.72 3.50
CA ILE A 324 1.10 -33.88 4.90
C ILE A 324 -0.34 -33.43 5.17
N CYS A 325 -0.74 -32.24 4.70
CA CYS A 325 -2.08 -31.69 4.95
C CYS A 325 -3.06 -31.84 3.78
N PHE A 326 -2.58 -32.33 2.64
CA PHE A 326 -3.38 -32.58 1.42
C PHE A 326 -4.11 -31.31 0.92
N SER A 327 -3.49 -30.16 1.08
CA SER A 327 -4.02 -28.86 0.64
C SER A 327 -2.97 -28.11 -0.16
N LEU A 328 -3.42 -27.29 -1.13
CA LEU A 328 -2.59 -26.35 -1.86
C LEU A 328 -2.24 -25.14 -0.99
N GLU A 329 -3.17 -24.68 -0.17
CA GLU A 329 -3.00 -23.52 0.69
C GLU A 329 -3.04 -23.91 2.16
N SER A 330 -2.23 -23.27 2.99
CA SER A 330 -2.31 -23.35 4.44
C SER A 330 -2.56 -21.95 5.00
N ASP A 331 -3.08 -21.85 6.24
CA ASP A 331 -3.45 -20.59 6.93
C ASP A 331 -2.36 -19.51 6.94
N LYS A 332 -1.11 -19.84 6.62
CA LYS A 332 0.03 -18.93 6.63
C LYS A 332 0.99 -19.06 5.42
N GLU A 333 0.83 -20.08 4.61
CA GLU A 333 1.64 -20.33 3.41
C GLU A 333 0.70 -20.56 2.25
N GLN A 334 0.84 -19.78 1.18
CA GLN A 334 -0.05 -19.89 0.02
C GLN A 334 0.15 -21.18 -0.75
N PHE A 335 1.41 -21.72 -0.76
CA PHE A 335 1.73 -22.94 -1.52
C PHE A 335 2.78 -23.78 -0.80
N PRO A 336 2.83 -25.10 -1.06
CA PRO A 336 3.95 -25.93 -0.65
C PRO A 336 5.25 -25.41 -1.28
N ASN A 337 6.18 -25.03 -0.44
CA ASN A 337 7.42 -24.34 -0.84
C ASN A 337 8.66 -25.20 -0.63
N LYS A 338 8.51 -26.40 -0.11
CA LYS A 338 9.59 -27.37 0.12
C LYS A 338 9.34 -28.63 -0.69
N ILE A 339 10.39 -29.11 -1.37
CA ILE A 339 10.35 -30.34 -2.19
C ILE A 339 11.40 -31.31 -1.68
N CYS A 340 11.07 -32.59 -1.64
CA CYS A 340 12.05 -33.63 -1.30
C CYS A 340 13.19 -33.66 -2.33
N ASP A 341 14.45 -33.71 -1.86
CA ASP A 341 15.63 -33.74 -2.73
C ASP A 341 15.80 -35.06 -3.50
N ASN A 342 15.15 -36.14 -3.04
CA ASN A 342 15.17 -37.43 -3.73
C ASN A 342 14.45 -37.32 -5.09
N ILE A 343 15.18 -37.51 -6.17
CA ILE A 343 14.70 -37.43 -7.56
C ILE A 343 13.48 -38.34 -7.84
N LYS A 344 13.41 -39.49 -7.18
CA LYS A 344 12.29 -40.42 -7.35
C LYS A 344 11.07 -40.06 -6.51
N CYS A 345 11.22 -39.15 -5.54
CA CYS A 345 10.16 -38.72 -4.62
C CYS A 345 9.51 -37.40 -5.03
N ARG A 346 10.28 -36.33 -5.02
CA ARG A 346 9.88 -34.94 -5.39
C ARG A 346 8.55 -34.48 -4.75
N ARG A 347 8.12 -35.07 -3.62
CA ARG A 347 6.88 -34.64 -2.94
C ARG A 347 7.00 -33.26 -2.34
N HIS A 348 5.91 -32.54 -2.40
CA HIS A 348 5.78 -31.14 -1.96
C HIS A 348 5.27 -31.07 -0.53
N PHE A 349 5.78 -30.10 0.22
CA PHE A 349 5.41 -29.84 1.61
C PHE A 349 5.31 -28.33 1.88
N HIS A 350 4.34 -27.90 2.67
CA HIS A 350 4.46 -26.60 3.35
C HIS A 350 5.60 -26.68 4.38
N THR A 351 6.40 -25.65 4.48
CA THR A 351 7.51 -25.60 5.45
C THR A 351 7.01 -25.89 6.87
N LYS A 352 5.86 -25.35 7.26
CA LYS A 352 5.25 -25.61 8.58
C LYS A 352 4.80 -27.04 8.78
N CYS A 353 4.16 -27.62 7.78
CA CYS A 353 3.72 -29.00 7.88
C CYS A 353 4.91 -29.93 8.04
N LEU A 354 5.97 -29.72 7.24
CA LEU A 354 7.20 -30.50 7.34
C LEU A 354 7.92 -30.26 8.68
N LEU A 355 7.99 -29.02 9.15
CA LEU A 355 8.58 -28.68 10.44
C LEU A 355 7.85 -29.42 11.60
N GLN A 356 6.52 -29.36 11.63
CA GLN A 356 5.72 -30.05 12.64
C GLN A 356 5.91 -31.57 12.57
N TRP A 357 5.94 -32.14 11.37
CA TRP A 357 6.22 -33.57 11.18
C TRP A 357 7.59 -33.96 11.74
N LEU A 358 8.66 -33.23 11.36
CA LEU A 358 10.01 -33.50 11.82
C LEU A 358 10.17 -33.32 13.33
N GLN A 359 9.45 -32.37 13.93
CA GLN A 359 9.46 -32.16 15.38
C GLN A 359 8.71 -33.27 16.14
N ALA A 360 7.71 -33.87 15.54
CA ALA A 360 6.95 -34.97 16.16
C ALA A 360 7.73 -36.30 16.17
N VAL A 361 8.70 -36.47 15.29
CA VAL A 361 9.51 -37.70 15.21
C VAL A 361 10.68 -37.60 16.20
N ALA A 362 10.71 -38.49 17.16
CA ALA A 362 11.78 -38.56 18.16
C ALA A 362 13.13 -38.92 17.52
N GLY A 363 14.19 -38.23 17.92
CA GLY A 363 15.56 -38.50 17.48
C GLY A 363 16.06 -37.61 16.34
N ASN A 364 15.21 -36.78 15.76
CA ASN A 364 15.64 -35.79 14.75
C ASN A 364 16.57 -34.76 15.38
N GLN A 365 17.63 -34.39 14.65
CA GLN A 365 18.67 -33.47 15.12
C GLN A 365 18.43 -32.06 14.63
N VAL A 366 18.71 -31.10 15.50
CA VAL A 366 18.70 -29.67 15.15
C VAL A 366 20.13 -29.21 14.98
N ALA A 367 20.46 -28.69 13.80
CA ALA A 367 21.77 -28.13 13.48
C ALA A 367 21.63 -26.94 12.52
N PHE A 368 22.43 -25.90 12.72
CA PHE A 368 22.50 -24.72 11.85
C PHE A 368 21.14 -24.06 11.53
N GLY A 369 20.22 -24.02 12.50
CA GLY A 369 18.89 -23.44 12.31
C GLY A 369 17.92 -24.30 11.50
N HIS A 370 18.28 -25.56 11.24
CA HIS A 370 17.42 -26.56 10.57
C HIS A 370 17.21 -27.77 11.45
N ILE A 371 16.04 -28.39 11.32
CA ILE A 371 15.77 -29.72 11.82
C ILE A 371 16.01 -30.72 10.68
N HIS A 372 16.78 -31.77 10.96
CA HIS A 372 17.13 -32.82 10.03
C HIS A 372 16.41 -34.12 10.41
N GLY A 373 15.85 -34.78 9.44
CA GLY A 373 15.12 -36.02 9.65
C GLY A 373 14.84 -36.76 8.33
N THR A 374 13.77 -37.52 8.25
CA THR A 374 13.39 -38.31 7.07
C THR A 374 12.13 -37.80 6.41
N CYS A 375 12.09 -37.88 5.09
CA CYS A 375 10.93 -37.53 4.29
C CYS A 375 9.71 -38.36 4.67
N PRO A 376 8.53 -37.80 4.91
CA PRO A 376 7.32 -38.54 5.25
C PRO A 376 6.90 -39.62 4.21
N HIS A 377 7.38 -39.48 2.96
CA HIS A 377 6.96 -40.34 1.85
C HIS A 377 8.01 -41.40 1.45
N CYS A 378 9.28 -40.99 1.32
CA CYS A 378 10.32 -41.90 0.80
C CYS A 378 11.40 -42.26 1.83
N GLU A 379 11.33 -41.70 3.05
CA GLU A 379 12.23 -41.96 4.18
C GLU A 379 13.67 -41.52 3.95
N GLU A 380 13.99 -40.88 2.81
CA GLU A 380 15.29 -40.27 2.57
C GLU A 380 15.48 -38.97 3.38
N ASN A 381 16.74 -38.57 3.56
CA ASN A 381 17.06 -37.41 4.35
C ASN A 381 16.39 -36.12 3.80
N ILE A 382 15.82 -35.35 4.69
CA ILE A 382 15.23 -34.03 4.39
C ILE A 382 15.52 -33.08 5.55
N SER A 383 15.66 -31.79 5.24
CA SER A 383 15.84 -30.75 6.25
C SER A 383 14.76 -29.68 6.14
N CYS A 384 14.46 -29.02 7.26
CA CYS A 384 13.50 -27.92 7.32
C CYS A 384 14.02 -26.80 8.22
N PRO A 385 13.92 -25.53 7.81
CA PRO A 385 14.29 -24.42 8.67
C PRO A 385 13.34 -24.31 9.87
N ILE A 386 13.85 -23.85 11.02
CA ILE A 386 13.11 -23.77 12.29
C ILE A 386 12.41 -22.40 12.45
N ASN A 387 12.68 -21.40 11.58
CA ASN A 387 12.17 -20.03 11.70
C ASN A 387 10.77 -19.87 11.20
#